data_4ab02792d862a1054f8e77cb20292822
#
_entry.id   4ab02792d862a1054f8e77cb20292822
#
_cell.length_a   1.000
_cell.length_b   1.000
_cell.length_c   1.000
_cell.angle_alpha   90.00
_cell.angle_beta   90.00
_cell.angle_gamma   90.00
#
_symmetry.space_group_name_H-M   'P 1'
#
loop_
_entity.id
_entity.type
_entity.pdbx_description
1 polymer ?
#
loop_
_entity_poly.entity_id
_entity_poly.type
_entity_poly.pdbx_seq_one_letter_code
_entity_poly.pdbx_strand_id
1 'polypeptide(L)'
;STLHNTLFPYTTLFRSQAEMIKYLLLTGSMSSAEREQAVLSFQNDDSFQVFLLSIKAGGTGLNLTAADYVFILDPWWNPFVEMQAVARAHRIGRVNNVFVTRFITKDTIEEKIMRLQDKKRTLSDDIIDVNDLPELSDLELESLLE
;
A
#
# COMPACT_ATOMS: atom_id res chain seq x y z
N SER A 1 -18.11 -16.50 5.86
CA SER A 1 -18.60 -15.60 4.81
C SER A 1 -18.03 -14.20 5.00
N THR A 2 -16.76 -14.00 4.69
CA THR A 2 -16.16 -12.66 4.77
C THR A 2 -15.00 -12.54 3.78
N LEU A 3 -15.28 -12.91 2.52
CA LEU A 3 -14.28 -12.88 1.45
C LEU A 3 -14.51 -11.74 0.45
N HIS A 4 -15.33 -10.73 0.81
CA HIS A 4 -15.84 -9.77 -0.18
C HIS A 4 -15.04 -8.48 -0.35
N ASN A 5 -13.93 -8.26 0.38
CA ASN A 5 -13.23 -6.98 0.31
C ASN A 5 -11.73 -7.08 -0.04
N THR A 6 -11.30 -8.13 -0.69
CA THR A 6 -9.90 -8.24 -1.10
C THR A 6 -9.80 -8.75 -2.54
N LEU A 7 -10.17 -7.91 -3.49
CA LEU A 7 -10.07 -8.24 -4.93
C LEU A 7 -8.62 -8.44 -5.41
N PHE A 8 -7.65 -7.98 -4.67
CA PHE A 8 -6.25 -7.91 -5.09
C PHE A 8 -5.34 -9.09 -4.71
N PRO A 9 -5.49 -9.75 -3.56
CA PRO A 9 -4.55 -10.79 -3.16
C PRO A 9 -4.66 -12.05 -4.01
N TYR A 10 -5.82 -12.35 -4.59
CA TYR A 10 -6.05 -13.66 -5.18
C TYR A 10 -5.21 -13.94 -6.42
N THR A 11 -5.14 -13.03 -7.38
CA THR A 11 -4.35 -13.23 -8.60
C THR A 11 -2.86 -13.30 -8.31
N THR A 12 -2.37 -12.45 -7.41
CA THR A 12 -0.96 -12.46 -6.98
C THR A 12 -0.66 -13.70 -6.15
N LEU A 13 -1.57 -14.10 -5.25
CA LEU A 13 -1.49 -15.34 -4.48
C LEU A 13 -1.44 -16.57 -5.39
N PHE A 14 -2.34 -16.69 -6.37
CA PHE A 14 -2.35 -17.78 -7.32
C PHE A 14 -1.07 -17.87 -8.15
N ARG A 15 -0.56 -16.74 -8.62
CA ARG A 15 0.69 -16.70 -9.36
C ARG A 15 1.89 -17.07 -8.49
N SER A 16 1.98 -16.53 -7.29
CA SER A 16 3.06 -16.86 -6.35
C SER A 16 3.07 -18.35 -6.03
N GLN A 17 1.90 -18.97 -5.85
CA GLN A 17 1.78 -20.41 -5.65
C GLN A 17 2.20 -21.21 -6.89
N ALA A 18 1.77 -20.81 -8.08
CA ALA A 18 2.12 -21.47 -9.33
C ALA A 18 3.61 -21.40 -9.65
N GLU A 19 4.25 -20.28 -9.37
CA GLU A 19 5.68 -20.02 -9.58
C GLU A 19 6.56 -20.48 -8.40
N MET A 20 5.97 -21.11 -7.38
CA MET A 20 6.65 -21.54 -6.14
C MET A 20 7.38 -20.40 -5.40
N ILE A 21 6.91 -19.16 -5.54
CA ILE A 21 7.42 -18.00 -4.82
C ILE A 21 6.87 -18.02 -3.40
N LYS A 22 7.74 -18.07 -2.40
CA LYS A 22 7.32 -17.95 -1.01
C LYS A 22 6.90 -16.53 -0.69
N TYR A 23 5.72 -16.38 -0.15
CA TYR A 23 5.16 -15.08 0.22
C TYR A 23 4.57 -15.10 1.63
N LEU A 24 4.47 -13.93 2.21
CA LEU A 24 3.71 -13.67 3.43
C LEU A 24 2.51 -12.78 3.07
N LEU A 25 1.40 -13.00 3.74
CA LEU A 25 0.17 -12.23 3.57
C LEU A 25 -0.23 -11.61 4.90
N LEU A 26 -0.44 -10.29 4.91
CA LEU A 26 -0.93 -9.56 6.06
C LEU A 26 -2.30 -8.96 5.74
N THR A 27 -3.31 -9.40 6.50
CA THR A 27 -4.69 -8.93 6.37
C THR A 27 -5.15 -8.16 7.60
N GLY A 28 -6.25 -7.41 7.46
CA GLY A 28 -6.85 -6.68 8.57
C GLY A 28 -7.40 -7.57 9.69
N SER A 29 -7.70 -8.85 9.40
CA SER A 29 -8.25 -9.82 10.36
C SER A 29 -7.19 -10.49 11.26
N MET A 30 -5.90 -10.32 10.95
CA MET A 30 -4.82 -10.90 11.74
C MET A 30 -4.67 -10.21 13.09
N SER A 31 -4.40 -10.99 14.12
CA SER A 31 -4.03 -10.48 15.45
C SER A 31 -2.68 -9.75 15.43
N SER A 32 -2.41 -8.96 16.45
CA SER A 32 -1.12 -8.24 16.58
C SER A 32 0.08 -9.20 16.59
N ALA A 33 -0.05 -10.34 17.27
CA ALA A 33 1.01 -11.35 17.37
C ALA A 33 1.30 -12.00 16.02
N GLU A 34 0.26 -12.35 15.23
CA GLU A 34 0.43 -12.91 13.89
C GLU A 34 1.09 -11.93 12.92
N ARG A 35 0.74 -10.64 13.02
CA ARG A 35 1.35 -9.57 12.21
C ARG A 35 2.82 -9.41 12.53
N GLU A 36 3.17 -9.37 13.82
CA GLU A 36 4.54 -9.27 14.28
C GLU A 36 5.38 -10.47 13.81
N GLN A 37 4.84 -11.68 13.94
CA GLN A 37 5.50 -12.90 13.47
C GLN A 37 5.72 -12.87 11.96
N ALA A 38 4.75 -12.43 11.16
CA ALA A 38 4.91 -12.30 9.72
C ALA A 38 6.00 -11.30 9.35
N VAL A 39 6.05 -10.14 10.04
CA VAL A 39 7.11 -9.13 9.82
C VAL A 39 8.48 -9.67 10.19
N LEU A 40 8.61 -10.34 11.33
CA LEU A 40 9.87 -10.95 11.76
C LEU A 40 10.35 -12.03 10.78
N SER A 41 9.43 -12.87 10.28
CA SER A 41 9.75 -13.87 9.28
C SER A 41 10.26 -13.23 7.99
N PHE A 42 9.61 -12.16 7.52
CA PHE A 42 10.04 -11.45 6.31
C PHE A 42 11.42 -10.79 6.47
N GLN A 43 11.75 -10.32 7.66
CA GLN A 43 13.02 -9.65 7.92
C GLN A 43 14.21 -10.60 8.11
N ASN A 44 13.95 -11.82 8.59
CA ASN A 44 15.01 -12.74 9.01
C ASN A 44 15.13 -13.99 8.14
N ASP A 45 14.22 -14.22 7.20
CA ASP A 45 14.21 -15.39 6.32
C ASP A 45 14.13 -14.97 4.85
N ASP A 46 15.27 -14.96 4.18
CA ASP A 46 15.43 -14.59 2.77
C ASP A 46 14.64 -15.50 1.81
N SER A 47 14.10 -16.61 2.30
CA SER A 47 13.24 -17.47 1.48
C SER A 47 11.89 -16.82 1.15
N PHE A 48 11.43 -15.85 1.94
CA PHE A 48 10.25 -15.07 1.66
C PHE A 48 10.58 -13.89 0.75
N GLN A 49 10.21 -14.02 -0.52
CA GLN A 49 10.51 -13.03 -1.55
C GLN A 49 9.43 -11.94 -1.68
N VAL A 50 8.22 -12.22 -1.23
CA VAL A 50 7.07 -11.33 -1.39
C VAL A 50 6.32 -11.16 -0.07
N PHE A 51 6.00 -9.90 0.26
CA PHE A 51 5.14 -9.55 1.37
C PHE A 51 3.90 -8.84 0.84
N LEU A 52 2.76 -9.48 0.91
CA LEU A 52 1.47 -8.95 0.46
C LEU A 52 0.73 -8.31 1.62
N LEU A 53 0.34 -7.06 1.47
CA LEU A 53 -0.44 -6.38 2.51
C LEU A 53 -1.48 -5.45 1.89
N SER A 54 -2.61 -5.30 2.55
CA SER A 54 -3.54 -4.23 2.19
C SER A 54 -3.04 -2.89 2.72
N ILE A 55 -3.29 -1.82 1.96
CA ILE A 55 -2.82 -0.48 2.32
C ILE A 55 -3.33 -0.04 3.70
N LYS A 56 -4.56 -0.40 4.05
CA LYS A 56 -5.15 -0.14 5.38
C LYS A 56 -4.47 -0.94 6.50
N ALA A 57 -4.13 -2.20 6.25
CA ALA A 57 -3.43 -3.04 7.23
C ALA A 57 -1.99 -2.57 7.47
N GLY A 58 -1.37 -1.93 6.47
CA GLY A 58 -0.06 -1.30 6.58
C GLY A 58 0.01 -0.09 7.51
N GLY A 59 -1.14 0.49 7.92
CA GLY A 59 -1.20 1.68 8.78
C GLY A 59 -0.67 1.49 10.22
N THR A 60 -0.45 0.27 10.68
CA THR A 60 -0.11 -0.06 12.07
C THR A 60 1.39 -0.27 12.31
N GLY A 61 2.22 0.76 12.17
CA GLY A 61 3.59 0.77 12.69
C GLY A 61 4.56 -0.34 12.22
N LEU A 62 4.23 -1.08 11.18
CA LEU A 62 5.04 -2.19 10.67
C LEU A 62 6.44 -1.71 10.23
N ASN A 63 7.44 -2.55 10.42
CA ASN A 63 8.79 -2.32 9.96
C ASN A 63 9.13 -3.34 8.86
N LEU A 64 9.25 -2.90 7.61
CA LEU A 64 9.48 -3.75 6.43
C LEU A 64 10.78 -3.36 5.73
N THR A 65 11.82 -3.07 6.50
CA THR A 65 13.12 -2.59 5.98
C THR A 65 13.90 -3.65 5.17
N ALA A 66 13.47 -4.89 5.14
CA ALA A 66 14.01 -5.91 4.25
C ALA A 66 13.54 -5.74 2.78
N ALA A 67 12.46 -4.98 2.54
CA ALA A 67 11.92 -4.81 1.19
C ALA A 67 12.71 -3.76 0.39
N ASP A 68 13.35 -4.16 -0.71
CA ASP A 68 14.03 -3.25 -1.66
C ASP A 68 13.05 -2.65 -2.69
N TYR A 69 11.95 -3.34 -2.95
CA TYR A 69 10.94 -2.94 -3.93
C TYR A 69 9.56 -2.85 -3.28
N VAL A 70 8.83 -1.80 -3.61
CA VAL A 70 7.43 -1.61 -3.21
C VAL A 70 6.59 -1.46 -4.47
N PHE A 71 5.58 -2.32 -4.60
CA PHE A 71 4.63 -2.29 -5.71
C PHE A 71 3.26 -1.88 -5.20
N ILE A 72 2.75 -0.75 -5.67
CA ILE A 72 1.39 -0.27 -5.40
C ILE A 72 0.52 -0.70 -6.58
N LEU A 73 -0.37 -1.67 -6.35
CA LEU A 73 -1.21 -2.27 -7.39
C LEU A 73 -2.60 -1.65 -7.46
N ASP A 74 -3.03 -0.96 -6.40
CA ASP A 74 -4.34 -0.35 -6.27
C ASP A 74 -4.15 1.03 -5.61
N PRO A 75 -4.08 2.10 -6.40
CA PRO A 75 -3.83 3.44 -5.88
C PRO A 75 -5.00 3.87 -4.99
N TRP A 76 -4.66 4.44 -3.84
CA TRP A 76 -5.64 4.96 -2.91
C TRP A 76 -5.86 6.44 -3.17
N TRP A 77 -7.10 6.92 -3.12
CA TRP A 77 -7.43 8.33 -3.36
C TRP A 77 -6.64 9.32 -2.48
N ASN A 78 -6.23 8.90 -1.28
CA ASN A 78 -5.42 9.71 -0.37
C ASN A 78 -3.92 9.35 -0.52
N PRO A 79 -3.08 10.24 -1.07
CA PRO A 79 -1.66 9.98 -1.31
C PRO A 79 -0.86 9.76 -0.02
N PHE A 80 -1.30 10.33 1.10
CA PHE A 80 -0.59 10.20 2.37
C PHE A 80 -0.66 8.77 2.94
N VAL A 81 -1.74 8.06 2.66
CA VAL A 81 -1.88 6.64 3.04
C VAL A 81 -0.88 5.78 2.27
N GLU A 82 -0.67 6.05 0.98
CA GLU A 82 0.36 5.39 0.19
C GLU A 82 1.77 5.75 0.67
N MET A 83 2.02 7.03 0.96
CA MET A 83 3.30 7.48 1.51
C MET A 83 3.61 6.80 2.84
N GLN A 84 2.63 6.65 3.73
CA GLN A 84 2.78 5.90 4.97
C GLN A 84 3.13 4.44 4.71
N ALA A 85 2.49 3.79 3.74
CA ALA A 85 2.79 2.40 3.38
C ALA A 85 4.22 2.26 2.85
N VAL A 86 4.67 3.16 1.98
CA VAL A 86 6.04 3.21 1.46
C VAL A 86 7.06 3.46 2.58
N ALA A 87 6.76 4.35 3.52
CA ALA A 87 7.63 4.66 4.65
C ALA A 87 7.87 3.46 5.59
N ARG A 88 7.13 2.35 5.45
CA ARG A 88 7.42 1.09 6.17
C ARG A 88 8.65 0.39 5.63
N ALA A 89 8.90 0.49 4.33
CA ALA A 89 10.10 -0.04 3.70
C ALA A 89 11.24 0.98 3.76
N HIS A 90 10.97 2.26 3.52
CA HIS A 90 11.95 3.34 3.59
C HIS A 90 11.93 4.01 4.96
N ARG A 91 12.82 3.61 5.85
CA ARG A 91 12.90 4.14 7.22
C ARG A 91 14.26 4.78 7.49
N ILE A 92 14.29 5.71 8.46
CA ILE A 92 15.53 6.36 8.94
C ILE A 92 16.55 5.28 9.37
N GLY A 93 17.77 5.39 8.86
CA GLY A 93 18.87 4.43 9.12
C GLY A 93 19.04 3.33 8.08
N ARG A 94 18.17 3.25 7.06
CA ARG A 94 18.39 2.37 5.90
C ARG A 94 19.44 2.98 4.97
N VAL A 95 20.42 2.18 4.58
CA VAL A 95 21.51 2.58 3.67
C VAL A 95 21.10 2.43 2.20
N ASN A 96 20.29 1.40 1.89
CA ASN A 96 19.88 1.09 0.53
C ASN A 96 18.64 1.88 0.09
N ASN A 97 18.60 2.19 -1.21
CA ASN A 97 17.42 2.80 -1.82
C ASN A 97 16.24 1.82 -1.85
N VAL A 98 15.03 2.36 -1.77
CA VAL A 98 13.77 1.61 -1.99
C VAL A 98 13.20 2.07 -3.32
N PHE A 99 12.93 1.12 -4.20
CA PHE A 99 12.31 1.39 -5.49
C PHE A 99 10.80 1.24 -5.35
N VAL A 100 10.07 2.31 -5.65
CA VAL A 100 8.60 2.32 -5.57
C VAL A 100 8.02 2.38 -6.97
N THR A 101 7.22 1.38 -7.33
CA THR A 101 6.53 1.32 -8.61
C THR A 101 5.03 1.28 -8.37
N ARG A 102 4.31 2.19 -9.02
CA ARG A 102 2.86 2.23 -9.01
C ARG A 102 2.32 1.73 -10.35
N PHE A 103 1.39 0.80 -10.30
CA PHE A 103 0.69 0.32 -11.47
C PHE A 103 -0.65 1.03 -11.59
N ILE A 104 -0.93 1.58 -12.75
CA ILE A 104 -2.15 2.33 -13.05
C ILE A 104 -2.78 1.72 -14.29
N THR A 105 -4.04 1.33 -14.18
CA THR A 105 -4.80 0.81 -15.32
C THR A 105 -5.28 1.98 -16.18
N LYS A 106 -4.89 1.95 -17.45
CA LYS A 106 -5.23 3.01 -18.40
C LYS A 106 -6.74 3.05 -18.67
N ASP A 107 -7.27 4.26 -18.87
CA ASP A 107 -8.68 4.51 -19.19
C ASP A 107 -9.64 4.00 -18.08
N THR A 108 -9.25 4.10 -16.81
CA THR A 108 -10.03 3.68 -15.66
C THR A 108 -10.12 4.79 -14.58
N ILE A 109 -10.88 4.49 -13.52
CA ILE A 109 -10.96 5.35 -12.33
C ILE A 109 -9.59 5.58 -11.68
N GLU A 110 -8.63 4.67 -11.85
CA GLU A 110 -7.29 4.81 -11.28
C GLU A 110 -6.57 6.06 -11.81
N GLU A 111 -6.74 6.40 -13.09
CA GLU A 111 -6.20 7.65 -13.64
C GLU A 111 -6.86 8.89 -13.02
N LYS A 112 -8.16 8.84 -12.74
CA LYS A 112 -8.85 9.93 -12.07
C LYS A 112 -8.35 10.08 -10.61
N ILE A 113 -8.14 8.97 -9.92
CA ILE A 113 -7.54 8.94 -8.57
C ILE A 113 -6.16 9.59 -8.60
N MET A 114 -5.33 9.29 -9.60
CA MET A 114 -4.00 9.90 -9.74
C MET A 114 -4.08 11.42 -9.88
N ARG A 115 -4.98 11.92 -10.72
CA ARG A 115 -5.20 13.37 -10.88
C ARG A 115 -5.64 14.03 -9.58
N LEU A 116 -6.49 13.36 -8.79
CA LEU A 116 -6.90 13.82 -7.47
C LEU A 116 -5.73 13.86 -6.48
N GLN A 117 -4.90 12.81 -6.46
CA GLN A 117 -3.71 12.78 -5.63
C GLN A 117 -2.76 13.94 -5.95
N ASP A 118 -2.54 14.23 -7.24
CA ASP A 118 -1.65 15.31 -7.67
C ASP A 118 -2.20 16.67 -7.21
N LYS A 119 -3.51 16.91 -7.35
CA LYS A 119 -4.15 18.13 -6.81
C LYS A 119 -3.96 18.25 -5.30
N LYS A 120 -4.15 17.15 -4.55
CA LYS A 120 -3.98 17.15 -3.09
C LYS A 120 -2.53 17.39 -2.67
N ARG A 121 -1.56 16.90 -3.40
CA ARG A 121 -0.14 17.19 -3.14
C ARG A 121 0.17 18.65 -3.34
N THR A 122 -0.26 19.25 -4.46
CA THR A 122 -0.05 20.67 -4.74
C THR A 122 -0.66 21.55 -3.65
N LEU A 123 -1.89 21.20 -3.19
CA LEU A 123 -2.53 21.93 -2.10
C LEU A 123 -1.80 21.76 -0.75
N SER A 124 -1.20 20.61 -0.49
CA SER A 124 -0.46 20.38 0.76
C SER A 124 0.92 21.01 0.77
N ASP A 125 1.54 21.20 -0.38
CA ASP A 125 2.81 21.94 -0.48
C ASP A 125 2.60 23.44 -0.17
N ASP A 126 1.38 23.95 -0.39
CA ASP A 126 0.98 25.31 -0.04
C ASP A 126 0.46 25.46 1.42
N ILE A 127 0.11 24.35 2.09
CA ILE A 127 -0.45 24.33 3.46
C ILE A 127 0.45 23.45 4.35
N ILE A 128 1.11 24.06 5.30
CA ILE A 128 2.10 23.42 6.20
C ILE A 128 1.47 22.38 7.17
N ASP A 129 0.15 22.27 7.27
CA ASP A 129 -0.51 21.41 8.25
C ASP A 129 -1.24 20.22 7.60
N VAL A 130 -0.55 19.08 7.56
CA VAL A 130 -0.98 17.82 6.91
C VAL A 130 -2.14 17.13 7.64
N ASN A 131 -2.42 17.50 8.89
CA ASN A 131 -3.43 16.85 9.72
C ASN A 131 -4.88 17.27 9.41
N ASP A 132 -5.08 18.37 8.67
CA ASP A 132 -6.38 18.95 8.36
C ASP A 132 -6.83 18.76 6.91
N LEU A 133 -6.29 17.75 6.19
CA LEU A 133 -6.79 17.47 4.84
C LEU A 133 -8.19 16.86 4.91
N PRO A 134 -9.19 17.52 4.32
CA PRO A 134 -10.56 17.04 4.35
C PRO A 134 -10.69 15.67 3.69
N GLU A 135 -11.56 14.85 4.22
CA GLU A 135 -12.07 13.67 3.52
C GLU A 135 -12.62 14.09 2.14
N LEU A 136 -12.68 13.15 1.19
CA LEU A 136 -13.29 13.41 -0.11
C LEU A 136 -14.66 14.05 0.09
N SER A 137 -14.84 15.25 -0.45
CA SER A 137 -16.17 15.88 -0.50
C SER A 137 -17.08 15.12 -1.47
N ASP A 138 -18.40 15.21 -1.27
CA ASP A 138 -19.38 14.58 -2.17
C ASP A 138 -19.18 15.01 -3.63
N LEU A 139 -18.76 16.27 -3.88
CA LEU A 139 -18.43 16.79 -5.20
C LEU A 139 -17.20 16.13 -5.83
N GLU A 140 -16.20 15.76 -5.02
CA GLU A 140 -15.02 15.03 -5.52
C GLU A 140 -15.37 13.57 -5.82
N LEU A 141 -16.28 12.97 -5.04
CA LEU A 141 -16.82 11.63 -5.31
C LEU A 141 -17.66 11.61 -6.60
N GLU A 142 -18.52 12.60 -6.81
CA GLU A 142 -19.28 12.73 -8.05
C GLU A 142 -18.38 12.87 -9.28
N SER A 143 -17.31 13.66 -9.19
CA SER A 143 -16.34 13.83 -10.29
C SER A 143 -15.54 12.56 -10.63
N LEU A 144 -15.53 11.57 -9.75
CA LEU A 144 -14.93 10.27 -10.01
C LEU A 144 -15.87 9.33 -10.77
N LEU A 145 -17.18 9.58 -10.71
CA LEU A 145 -18.19 8.72 -11.32
C LEU A 145 -18.59 9.17 -12.74
N GLU A 146 -18.29 10.42 -13.11
CA GLU A 146 -18.45 10.94 -14.46
C GLU A 146 -17.26 10.57 -15.37
#